data_f4cc8fdc5c30ec267cfd027dadd10b90
#
_entry.id   f4cc8fdc5c30ec267cfd027dadd10b90
#
_cell.length_a   1.000
_cell.length_b   1.000
_cell.length_c   1.000
_cell.angle_alpha   90.00
_cell.angle_beta   90.00
_cell.angle_gamma   90.00
#
_symmetry.space_group_name_H-M   'P 1'
#
loop_
_entity.id
_entity.type
_entity.pdbx_description
1 polymer ?
#
loop_
_entity_poly.entity_id
_entity_poly.type
_entity_poly.pdbx_seq_one_letter_code
_entity_poly.pdbx_strand_id
1 'polypeptide(L)'
;MFRQRYPNVTLDESRMIVNSTRFTTAGAALAHVDLALRIIRGRSPALAALVARYLLVEARSSQAEFVIPDHLAHADPMVERFECWARSRLAQGFSLAEAASAAGTSERTLARRLQSVLGKTPLSYFQDLRVEHAVHLLRTGNASVDQVAAQ
;
A
#
# COMPACT_ATOMS: atom_id res chain seq x y z
N MET A 1 11.38 -12.16 7.41
CA MET A 1 12.58 -12.87 6.88
C MET A 1 13.79 -11.97 6.66
N PHE A 2 13.74 -10.90 5.83
CA PHE A 2 14.89 -10.03 5.55
C PHE A 2 15.44 -9.31 6.81
N ARG A 3 14.58 -8.64 7.59
CA ARG A 3 14.95 -7.93 8.85
C ARG A 3 15.59 -8.85 9.89
N GLN A 4 15.15 -10.11 9.97
CA GLN A 4 15.76 -11.10 10.90
C GLN A 4 17.16 -11.52 10.47
N ARG A 5 17.39 -11.58 9.16
CA ARG A 5 18.69 -12.00 8.61
C ARG A 5 19.69 -10.86 8.58
N TYR A 6 19.21 -9.61 8.48
CA TYR A 6 20.05 -8.41 8.37
C TYR A 6 19.58 -7.31 9.35
N PRO A 7 19.77 -7.51 10.68
CA PRO A 7 19.23 -6.60 11.69
C PRO A 7 19.83 -5.20 11.65
N ASN A 8 21.03 -5.04 11.09
CA ASN A 8 21.74 -3.77 10.99
C ASN A 8 21.38 -2.96 9.73
N VAL A 9 20.47 -3.48 8.88
CA VAL A 9 20.04 -2.78 7.66
C VAL A 9 18.74 -2.04 7.94
N THR A 10 18.74 -0.74 7.72
CA THR A 10 17.52 0.07 7.75
C THR A 10 16.74 -0.17 6.46
N LEU A 11 15.58 -0.78 6.61
CA LEU A 11 14.67 -1.07 5.49
C LEU A 11 13.60 0.02 5.42
N ASP A 12 13.54 0.75 4.30
CA ASP A 12 12.48 1.70 3.98
C ASP A 12 11.56 1.06 2.92
N GLU A 13 10.39 0.62 3.34
CA GLU A 13 9.41 -0.05 2.48
C GLU A 13 8.46 0.94 1.79
N SER A 14 8.50 2.23 2.17
CA SER A 14 7.61 3.25 1.62
C SER A 14 8.12 3.85 0.31
N ARG A 15 9.42 3.76 0.03
CA ARG A 15 10.04 4.38 -1.14
C ARG A 15 10.39 3.39 -2.23
N MET A 16 10.08 3.77 -3.48
CA MET A 16 10.48 3.01 -4.67
C MET A 16 12.00 2.93 -4.80
N ILE A 17 12.69 4.02 -4.50
CA ILE A 17 14.14 4.15 -4.61
C ILE A 17 14.68 4.70 -3.31
N VAL A 18 15.60 3.96 -2.70
CA VAL A 18 16.31 4.37 -1.50
C VAL A 18 17.78 4.60 -1.85
N ASN A 19 18.28 5.79 -1.50
CA ASN A 19 19.69 6.16 -1.70
C ASN A 19 20.44 6.08 -0.39
N SER A 20 21.60 5.46 -0.43
CA SER A 20 22.64 5.61 0.59
C SER A 20 23.86 6.28 -0.05
N THR A 21 24.91 6.48 0.75
CA THR A 21 26.16 7.14 0.28
C THR A 21 26.82 6.42 -0.88
N ARG A 22 26.71 5.08 -0.98
CA ARG A 22 27.40 4.24 -1.97
C ARG A 22 26.47 3.42 -2.85
N PHE A 23 25.23 3.24 -2.41
CA PHE A 23 24.28 2.35 -3.11
C PHE A 23 22.96 3.05 -3.31
N THR A 24 22.35 2.78 -4.45
CA THR A 24 20.95 3.08 -4.70
C THR A 24 20.23 1.77 -4.90
N THR A 25 19.19 1.54 -4.12
CA THR A 25 18.37 0.34 -4.21
C THR A 25 16.99 0.69 -4.73
N ALA A 26 16.43 -0.18 -5.55
CA ALA A 26 15.08 -0.08 -6.08
C ALA A 26 14.25 -1.26 -5.53
N GLY A 27 13.12 -0.95 -4.89
CA GLY A 27 12.15 -1.93 -4.41
C GLY A 27 11.06 -2.15 -5.45
N ALA A 28 10.25 -3.21 -5.34
CA ALA A 28 9.18 -3.58 -6.26
C ALA A 28 9.60 -3.96 -7.70
N ALA A 29 8.70 -4.68 -8.40
CA ALA A 29 8.99 -5.31 -9.69
C ALA A 29 9.38 -4.32 -10.81
N LEU A 30 8.78 -3.11 -10.83
CA LEU A 30 9.04 -2.10 -11.84
C LEU A 30 9.96 -0.96 -11.37
N ALA A 31 10.48 -1.02 -10.16
CA ALA A 31 11.31 0.05 -9.60
C ALA A 31 12.66 0.21 -10.33
N HIS A 32 13.11 -0.81 -11.08
CA HIS A 32 14.28 -0.70 -11.96
C HIS A 32 14.05 0.30 -13.10
N VAL A 33 12.80 0.47 -13.57
CA VAL A 33 12.45 1.48 -14.59
C VAL A 33 12.57 2.88 -13.95
N ASP A 34 12.05 3.06 -12.75
CA ASP A 34 12.17 4.34 -12.02
C ASP A 34 13.63 4.67 -11.70
N LEU A 35 14.44 3.65 -11.37
CA LEU A 35 15.89 3.82 -11.19
C LEU A 35 16.58 4.25 -12.48
N ALA A 36 16.27 3.64 -13.61
CA ALA A 36 16.80 3.99 -14.91
C ALA A 36 16.41 5.44 -15.30
N LEU A 37 15.14 5.80 -15.15
CA LEU A 37 14.65 7.17 -15.39
C LEU A 37 15.32 8.19 -14.48
N ARG A 38 15.60 7.83 -13.22
CA ARG A 38 16.35 8.69 -12.29
C ARG A 38 17.78 8.93 -12.76
N ILE A 39 18.48 7.90 -13.23
CA ILE A 39 19.85 8.03 -13.78
C ILE A 39 19.84 8.93 -15.01
N ILE A 40 18.89 8.73 -15.93
CA ILE A 40 18.73 9.57 -17.13
C ILE A 40 18.42 11.02 -16.73
N ARG A 41 17.53 11.23 -15.76
CA ARG A 41 17.13 12.57 -15.28
C ARG A 41 18.31 13.34 -14.68
N GLY A 42 19.25 12.65 -14.04
CA GLY A 42 20.50 13.25 -13.53
C GLY A 42 21.41 13.78 -14.65
N ARG A 43 21.28 13.27 -15.89
CA ARG A 43 22.01 13.70 -17.08
C ARG A 43 21.21 14.68 -17.93
N SER A 44 19.93 14.38 -18.17
CA SER A 44 19.02 15.17 -19.00
C SER A 44 17.57 14.99 -18.54
N PRO A 45 16.99 15.98 -17.84
CA PRO A 45 15.57 15.95 -17.46
C PRO A 45 14.63 15.83 -18.66
N ALA A 46 14.96 16.50 -19.77
CA ALA A 46 14.17 16.45 -21.00
C ALA A 46 14.15 15.05 -21.64
N LEU A 47 15.31 14.37 -21.68
CA LEU A 47 15.40 13.00 -22.18
C LEU A 47 14.63 12.03 -21.24
N ALA A 48 14.74 12.20 -19.92
CA ALA A 48 13.97 11.37 -18.98
C ALA A 48 12.45 11.52 -19.16
N ALA A 49 11.97 12.75 -19.39
CA ALA A 49 10.56 13.00 -19.67
C ALA A 49 10.11 12.36 -20.99
N LEU A 50 10.94 12.44 -22.02
CA LEU A 50 10.66 11.81 -23.32
C LEU A 50 10.57 10.29 -23.19
N VAL A 51 11.56 9.67 -22.53
CA VAL A 51 11.60 8.22 -22.31
C VAL A 51 10.39 7.76 -21.46
N ALA A 52 10.04 8.51 -20.40
CA ALA A 52 8.88 8.19 -19.58
C ALA A 52 7.57 8.20 -20.39
N ARG A 53 7.41 9.19 -21.28
CA ARG A 53 6.26 9.25 -22.21
C ARG A 53 6.24 8.08 -23.18
N TYR A 54 7.37 7.70 -23.74
CA TYR A 54 7.49 6.55 -24.66
C TYR A 54 7.12 5.24 -23.97
N LEU A 55 7.52 5.09 -22.71
CA LEU A 55 7.24 3.89 -21.91
C LEU A 55 5.84 3.94 -21.26
N LEU A 56 5.07 5.01 -21.42
CA LEU A 56 3.79 5.25 -20.75
C LEU A 56 3.89 5.09 -19.21
N VAL A 57 5.03 5.50 -18.64
CA VAL A 57 5.32 5.42 -17.21
C VAL A 57 5.10 6.78 -16.57
N GLU A 58 4.12 6.88 -15.69
CA GLU A 58 3.95 8.06 -14.83
C GLU A 58 5.04 8.13 -13.76
N ALA A 59 5.42 9.36 -13.39
CA ALA A 59 6.37 9.56 -12.29
C ALA A 59 5.74 9.10 -10.96
N ARG A 60 6.28 8.04 -10.39
CA ARG A 60 5.86 7.50 -9.10
C ARG A 60 6.82 7.95 -8.02
N SER A 61 6.33 8.70 -7.03
CA SER A 61 7.13 9.20 -5.91
C SER A 61 7.22 8.21 -4.76
N SER A 62 6.21 7.38 -4.60
CA SER A 62 6.07 6.43 -3.49
C SER A 62 5.47 5.11 -3.98
N GLN A 63 5.94 4.02 -3.39
CA GLN A 63 5.29 2.71 -3.52
C GLN A 63 4.29 2.46 -2.38
N ALA A 64 4.14 3.39 -1.43
CA ALA A 64 3.25 3.19 -0.29
C ALA A 64 1.79 2.93 -0.73
N GLU A 65 1.38 3.51 -1.86
CA GLU A 65 0.08 3.24 -2.49
C GLU A 65 0.01 1.86 -3.18
N PHE A 66 1.18 1.25 -3.45
CA PHE A 66 1.34 -0.03 -4.16
C PHE A 66 2.03 -1.10 -3.31
N VAL A 67 2.49 -0.76 -2.12
CA VAL A 67 2.80 -1.75 -1.08
C VAL A 67 1.46 -2.29 -0.65
N ILE A 68 1.02 -3.26 -1.41
CA ILE A 68 -0.20 -3.98 -1.13
C ILE A 68 0.02 -4.63 0.23
N PRO A 69 -0.70 -4.22 1.25
CA PRO A 69 -0.89 -5.04 2.45
C PRO A 69 -1.32 -6.46 2.08
N ASP A 70 -1.85 -6.59 0.89
CA ASP A 70 -2.32 -7.74 0.16
C ASP A 70 -1.32 -8.93 0.12
N HIS A 71 -0.04 -8.72 -0.13
CA HIS A 71 0.93 -9.83 -0.07
C HIS A 71 1.16 -10.37 1.34
N LEU A 72 0.98 -9.53 2.36
CA LEU A 72 1.06 -9.96 3.75
C LEU A 72 -0.30 -10.51 4.22
N ALA A 73 -1.39 -9.96 3.71
CA ALA A 73 -2.75 -10.42 3.98
C ALA A 73 -3.00 -11.81 3.39
N HIS A 74 -2.64 -12.05 2.14
CA HIS A 74 -2.80 -13.35 1.46
C HIS A 74 -1.95 -14.49 2.08
N ALA A 75 -0.94 -14.17 2.88
CA ALA A 75 -0.18 -15.16 3.64
C ALA A 75 -0.84 -15.54 4.97
N ASP A 76 -1.90 -14.83 5.39
CA ASP A 76 -2.61 -15.07 6.65
C ASP A 76 -4.12 -15.19 6.43
N PRO A 77 -4.67 -16.40 6.53
CA PRO A 77 -6.10 -16.64 6.26
C PRO A 77 -7.07 -15.85 7.14
N MET A 78 -6.65 -15.43 8.35
CA MET A 78 -7.48 -14.61 9.23
C MET A 78 -7.53 -13.17 8.73
N VAL A 79 -6.38 -12.62 8.32
CA VAL A 79 -6.27 -11.26 7.78
C VAL A 79 -7.02 -11.17 6.45
N GLU A 80 -6.90 -12.18 5.60
CA GLU A 80 -7.65 -12.27 4.34
C GLU A 80 -9.17 -12.26 4.56
N ARG A 81 -9.69 -13.08 5.49
CA ARG A 81 -11.13 -13.07 5.81
C ARG A 81 -11.60 -11.71 6.34
N PHE A 82 -10.79 -11.11 7.22
CA PHE A 82 -11.06 -9.76 7.71
C PHE A 82 -11.09 -8.74 6.57
N GLU A 83 -10.14 -8.77 5.66
CA GLU A 83 -10.08 -7.85 4.51
C GLU A 83 -11.27 -8.02 3.57
N CYS A 84 -11.64 -9.25 3.22
CA CYS A 84 -12.84 -9.53 2.41
C CYS A 84 -14.10 -8.94 3.07
N TRP A 85 -14.26 -9.14 4.39
CA TRP A 85 -15.36 -8.54 5.15
C TRP A 85 -15.30 -7.01 5.12
N ALA A 86 -14.13 -6.43 5.38
CA ALA A 86 -13.93 -4.98 5.41
C ALA A 86 -14.28 -4.33 4.06
N ARG A 87 -13.79 -4.89 2.95
CA ARG A 87 -14.07 -4.39 1.59
C ARG A 87 -15.56 -4.47 1.23
N SER A 88 -16.28 -5.45 1.73
CA SER A 88 -17.74 -5.57 1.50
C SER A 88 -18.57 -4.55 2.29
N ARG A 89 -17.95 -3.82 3.24
CA ARG A 89 -18.64 -2.93 4.17
C ARG A 89 -18.12 -1.51 4.23
N LEU A 90 -17.38 -1.06 3.22
CA LEU A 90 -16.74 0.26 3.22
C LEU A 90 -17.74 1.42 3.36
N ALA A 91 -18.96 1.27 2.85
CA ALA A 91 -20.05 2.24 2.99
C ALA A 91 -20.80 2.14 4.32
N GLN A 92 -20.45 1.19 5.17
CA GLN A 92 -21.11 0.93 6.46
C GLN A 92 -20.18 1.30 7.62
N GLY A 93 -20.72 1.36 8.82
CA GLY A 93 -19.92 1.60 10.02
C GLY A 93 -19.02 0.40 10.36
N PHE A 94 -17.90 0.65 11.04
CA PHE A 94 -17.00 -0.39 11.53
C PHE A 94 -17.50 -0.97 12.85
N SER A 95 -17.63 -2.28 12.92
CA SER A 95 -17.85 -3.04 14.15
C SER A 95 -16.74 -4.06 14.36
N LEU A 96 -15.98 -3.92 15.44
CA LEU A 96 -14.89 -4.86 15.76
C LEU A 96 -15.42 -6.27 16.05
N ALA A 97 -16.59 -6.37 16.69
CA ALA A 97 -17.22 -7.65 16.99
C ALA A 97 -17.63 -8.40 15.70
N GLU A 98 -18.25 -7.70 14.75
CA GLU A 98 -18.60 -8.28 13.44
C GLU A 98 -17.37 -8.67 12.64
N ALA A 99 -16.34 -7.82 12.64
CA ALA A 99 -15.08 -8.08 11.98
C ALA A 99 -14.41 -9.35 12.54
N ALA A 100 -14.37 -9.50 13.85
CA ALA A 100 -13.82 -10.67 14.52
C ALA A 100 -14.61 -11.94 14.20
N SER A 101 -15.94 -11.85 14.23
CA SER A 101 -16.84 -12.94 13.86
C SER A 101 -16.59 -13.39 12.40
N ALA A 102 -16.52 -12.44 11.47
CA ALA A 102 -16.25 -12.72 10.05
C ALA A 102 -14.86 -13.35 9.83
N ALA A 103 -13.88 -12.92 10.61
CA ALA A 103 -12.54 -13.52 10.58
C ALA A 103 -12.45 -14.89 11.30
N GLY A 104 -13.54 -15.33 11.98
CA GLY A 104 -13.60 -16.59 12.71
C GLY A 104 -12.76 -16.58 13.99
N THR A 105 -12.71 -15.44 14.72
CA THR A 105 -11.84 -15.27 15.87
C THR A 105 -12.44 -14.30 16.92
N SER A 106 -11.73 -14.11 18.04
CA SER A 106 -12.07 -13.07 19.02
C SER A 106 -11.49 -11.71 18.63
N GLU A 107 -12.10 -10.61 19.08
CA GLU A 107 -11.64 -9.24 18.87
C GLU A 107 -10.17 -9.03 19.27
N ARG A 108 -9.78 -9.55 20.42
CA ARG A 108 -8.40 -9.48 20.93
C ARG A 108 -7.42 -10.21 20.01
N THR A 109 -7.81 -11.38 19.51
CA THR A 109 -6.96 -12.18 18.62
C THR A 109 -6.82 -11.51 17.27
N LEU A 110 -7.93 -10.99 16.71
CA LEU A 110 -7.92 -10.22 15.47
C LEU A 110 -7.00 -9.00 15.59
N ALA A 111 -7.17 -8.18 16.63
CA ALA A 111 -6.37 -6.98 16.84
C ALA A 111 -4.87 -7.31 16.95
N ARG A 112 -4.51 -8.33 17.73
CA ARG A 112 -3.11 -8.77 17.85
C ARG A 112 -2.55 -9.29 16.53
N ARG A 113 -3.35 -10.03 15.76
CA ARG A 113 -2.89 -10.59 14.49
C ARG A 113 -2.68 -9.52 13.43
N LEU A 114 -3.62 -8.59 13.25
CA LEU A 114 -3.45 -7.45 12.36
C LEU A 114 -2.24 -6.59 12.75
N GLN A 115 -2.08 -6.33 14.06
CA GLN A 115 -0.91 -5.59 14.53
C GLN A 115 0.41 -6.31 14.20
N SER A 116 0.46 -7.66 14.32
CA SER A 116 1.68 -8.42 14.03
C SER A 116 1.98 -8.56 12.54
N VAL A 117 0.95 -8.65 11.69
CA VAL A 117 1.08 -8.88 10.24
C VAL A 117 1.19 -7.57 9.48
N LEU A 118 0.31 -6.60 9.79
CA LEU A 118 0.17 -5.34 9.04
C LEU A 118 0.72 -4.12 9.79
N GLY A 119 1.06 -4.26 11.08
CA GLY A 119 1.47 -3.13 11.91
C GLY A 119 0.35 -2.14 12.22
N LYS A 120 -0.93 -2.53 12.02
CA LYS A 120 -2.10 -1.65 12.14
C LYS A 120 -3.17 -2.27 13.03
N THR A 121 -4.00 -1.40 13.63
CA THR A 121 -5.22 -1.87 14.30
C THR A 121 -6.31 -2.20 13.27
N PRO A 122 -7.32 -3.03 13.60
CA PRO A 122 -8.44 -3.33 12.72
C PRO A 122 -9.16 -2.09 12.20
N LEU A 123 -9.41 -1.11 13.07
CA LEU A 123 -10.05 0.15 12.70
C LEU A 123 -9.15 0.99 11.78
N SER A 124 -7.87 1.13 12.10
CA SER A 124 -6.94 1.88 11.25
C SER A 124 -6.84 1.29 9.86
N TYR A 125 -6.74 -0.03 9.74
CA TYR A 125 -6.71 -0.69 8.45
C TYR A 125 -8.02 -0.51 7.66
N PHE A 126 -9.17 -0.60 8.35
CA PHE A 126 -10.48 -0.33 7.72
C PHE A 126 -10.58 1.11 7.19
N GLN A 127 -10.07 2.09 7.92
CA GLN A 127 -10.04 3.49 7.46
C GLN A 127 -9.14 3.67 6.23
N ASP A 128 -8.00 2.99 6.18
CA ASP A 128 -7.13 3.03 4.99
C ASP A 128 -7.84 2.48 3.76
N LEU A 129 -8.57 1.36 3.89
CA LEU A 129 -9.39 0.80 2.79
C LEU A 129 -10.49 1.75 2.33
N ARG A 130 -11.12 2.49 3.25
CA ARG A 130 -12.10 3.53 2.89
C ARG A 130 -11.47 4.68 2.11
N VAL A 131 -10.30 5.15 2.54
CA VAL A 131 -9.56 6.20 1.84
C VAL A 131 -9.14 5.72 0.46
N GLU A 132 -8.61 4.50 0.33
CA GLU A 132 -8.26 3.88 -0.95
C GLU A 132 -9.46 3.84 -1.90
N HIS A 133 -10.60 3.39 -1.40
CA HIS A 133 -11.84 3.33 -2.17
C HIS A 133 -12.32 4.72 -2.61
N ALA A 134 -12.29 5.70 -1.70
CA ALA A 134 -12.65 7.08 -2.00
C ALA A 134 -11.75 7.69 -3.09
N VAL A 135 -10.44 7.48 -3.00
CA VAL A 135 -9.47 7.90 -4.02
C VAL A 135 -9.77 7.25 -5.36
N HIS A 136 -10.10 5.95 -5.37
CA HIS A 136 -10.49 5.25 -6.59
C HIS A 136 -11.75 5.86 -7.23
N LEU A 137 -12.80 6.12 -6.44
CA LEU A 137 -14.03 6.75 -6.92
C LEU A 137 -13.80 8.15 -7.50
N LEU A 138 -12.96 8.95 -6.86
CA LEU A 138 -12.62 10.29 -7.33
C LEU A 138 -11.77 10.28 -8.62
N ARG A 139 -10.92 9.27 -8.81
CA ARG A 139 -10.08 9.13 -10.02
C ARG A 139 -10.85 8.57 -11.22
N THR A 140 -11.81 7.69 -10.98
CA THR A 140 -12.51 6.93 -12.04
C THR A 140 -13.91 7.46 -12.34
N GLY A 141 -14.50 8.24 -11.41
CA GLY A 141 -15.85 8.77 -11.49
C GLY A 141 -15.90 10.29 -11.64
N ASN A 142 -17.10 10.79 -11.97
CA ASN A 142 -17.40 12.21 -11.98
C ASN A 142 -18.02 12.67 -10.62
N ALA A 143 -17.87 11.89 -9.57
CA ALA A 143 -18.41 12.20 -8.25
C ALA A 143 -17.62 13.32 -7.57
N SER A 144 -18.32 14.26 -6.91
CA SER A 144 -17.69 15.26 -6.06
C SER A 144 -17.21 14.65 -4.74
N VAL A 145 -16.30 15.36 -4.04
CA VAL A 145 -15.81 14.94 -2.72
C VAL A 145 -16.97 14.74 -1.74
N ASP A 146 -17.95 15.63 -1.74
CA ASP A 146 -19.13 15.54 -0.87
C ASP A 146 -19.99 14.30 -1.16
N GLN A 147 -20.13 13.95 -2.44
CA GLN A 147 -20.85 12.74 -2.85
C GLN A 147 -20.12 11.46 -2.44
N VAL A 148 -18.79 11.46 -2.51
CA VAL A 148 -17.97 10.30 -2.09
C VAL A 148 -17.95 10.20 -0.56
N ALA A 149 -17.93 11.33 0.16
CA ALA A 149 -17.93 11.33 1.62
C ALA A 149 -19.29 10.89 2.23
N ALA A 150 -20.38 10.98 1.47
CA ALA A 150 -21.70 10.55 1.88
C ALA A 150 -21.97 9.04 1.68
N GLN A 151 -21.05 8.30 1.04
CA GLN A 151 -21.09 6.86 0.86
C GLN A 151 -20.32 6.13 1.95
#